data_0be5e3e12efbe409a6fa5486bc67bb78
#
_entry.id   0be5e3e12efbe409a6fa5486bc67bb78
#
_cell.length_a   1.000
_cell.length_b   1.000
_cell.length_c   1.000
_cell.angle_alpha   90.00
_cell.angle_beta   90.00
_cell.angle_gamma   90.00
#
_symmetry.space_group_name_H-M   'P 1'
#
loop_
_entity.id
_entity.type
_entity.pdbx_description
1 polymer ?
#
loop_
_entity_poly.entity_id
_entity_poly.type
_entity_poly.pdbx_seq_one_letter_code
_entity_poly.pdbx_strand_id
1 'polypeptide(L)'
;ATMRPEVLTNIGGFSGAFSMEKFKDMEKPTLVSGTDGVGTKLKLAFIMDKHDTIGIDCVAMCVNDIACAGGEPLFFLDYIACGKNEPEKIATIVSGVAEGCIQSGAALIGGETAEMPGFYPIDEYDLAGFAVGVVDEKDLITGKDLKAGDVLIGMAFAVIGIGIAYW
;
A
#
# COMPACT_ATOMS: atom_id res chain seq x y z
N ALA A 1 -11.41 4.92 -10.54
CA ALA A 1 -11.91 3.66 -9.98
C ALA A 1 -11.60 3.56 -8.47
N THR A 2 -10.48 4.11 -7.99
CA THR A 2 -10.07 4.06 -6.57
C THR A 2 -10.75 5.08 -5.66
N MET A 3 -11.52 6.01 -6.22
CA MET A 3 -12.13 7.10 -5.43
C MET A 3 -13.28 6.57 -4.56
N ARG A 4 -13.19 6.83 -3.27
CA ARG A 4 -14.23 6.58 -2.27
C ARG A 4 -15.03 7.85 -2.02
N PRO A 5 -16.30 7.75 -1.54
CA PRO A 5 -17.09 8.94 -1.20
C PRO A 5 -16.44 9.86 -0.16
N GLU A 6 -15.60 9.30 0.71
CA GLU A 6 -14.89 10.02 1.76
C GLU A 6 -13.73 10.87 1.25
N VAL A 7 -13.27 10.68 0.00
CA VAL A 7 -12.18 11.48 -0.59
C VAL A 7 -12.71 12.85 -1.00
N LEU A 8 -12.15 13.90 -0.42
CA LEU A 8 -12.60 15.29 -0.60
C LEU A 8 -11.78 16.08 -1.61
N THR A 9 -10.64 15.56 -2.04
CA THR A 9 -9.73 16.23 -2.98
C THR A 9 -9.57 15.42 -4.26
N ASN A 10 -9.32 16.12 -5.35
CA ASN A 10 -8.92 15.49 -6.61
C ASN A 10 -7.40 15.26 -6.64
N ILE A 11 -6.96 14.25 -7.40
CA ILE A 11 -5.54 14.05 -7.71
C ILE A 11 -4.99 15.28 -8.43
N GLY A 12 -3.79 15.72 -8.04
CA GLY A 12 -3.12 16.90 -8.59
C GLY A 12 -3.10 18.13 -7.66
N GLY A 13 -3.71 18.01 -6.46
CA GLY A 13 -3.55 19.00 -5.38
C GLY A 13 -2.30 18.74 -4.54
N PHE A 14 -2.01 19.63 -3.59
CA PHE A 14 -0.84 19.50 -2.69
C PHE A 14 -1.07 18.52 -1.54
N SER A 15 -2.30 18.10 -1.29
CA SER A 15 -2.63 17.13 -0.24
C SER A 15 -3.84 16.30 -0.61
N GLY A 16 -3.89 15.07 -0.11
CA GLY A 16 -5.10 14.27 -0.11
C GLY A 16 -5.90 14.54 1.16
N ALA A 17 -7.21 14.80 1.04
CA ALA A 17 -8.10 14.95 2.16
C ALA A 17 -9.13 13.81 2.18
N PHE A 18 -9.31 13.20 3.35
CA PHE A 18 -10.20 12.08 3.57
C PHE A 18 -11.14 12.38 4.75
N SER A 19 -12.46 12.29 4.53
CA SER A 19 -13.45 12.54 5.57
C SER A 19 -13.55 11.37 6.54
N MET A 20 -13.57 11.67 7.82
CA MET A 20 -13.79 10.69 8.89
C MET A 20 -15.27 10.58 9.30
N GLU A 21 -16.19 11.25 8.59
CA GLU A 21 -17.64 11.27 8.92
C GLU A 21 -18.25 9.87 9.01
N LYS A 22 -17.83 8.94 8.16
CA LYS A 22 -18.27 7.52 8.18
C LYS A 22 -17.95 6.83 9.51
N PHE A 23 -16.92 7.30 10.21
CA PHE A 23 -16.37 6.66 11.42
C PHE A 23 -16.72 7.39 12.72
N LYS A 24 -17.63 8.36 12.65
CA LYS A 24 -18.04 9.19 13.80
C LYS A 24 -18.68 8.41 14.95
N ASP A 25 -19.25 7.24 14.65
CA ASP A 25 -19.90 6.38 15.64
C ASP A 25 -18.91 5.42 16.35
N MET A 26 -17.65 5.42 15.98
CA MET A 26 -16.59 4.75 16.74
C MET A 26 -16.40 5.47 18.08
N GLU A 27 -16.24 4.69 19.15
CA GLU A 27 -16.05 5.24 20.49
C GLU A 27 -14.70 5.96 20.61
N LYS A 28 -13.65 5.35 20.07
CA LYS A 28 -12.28 5.89 20.05
C LYS A 28 -11.61 5.58 18.72
N PRO A 29 -11.92 6.32 17.64
CA PRO A 29 -11.32 6.07 16.34
C PRO A 29 -9.80 6.27 16.39
N THR A 30 -9.07 5.21 16.14
CA THR A 30 -7.59 5.17 16.18
C THR A 30 -7.06 4.97 14.77
N LEU A 31 -6.13 5.82 14.34
CA LEU A 31 -5.44 5.63 13.07
C LEU A 31 -4.33 4.59 13.22
N VAL A 32 -4.25 3.70 12.26
CA VAL A 32 -3.16 2.74 12.07
C VAL A 32 -2.53 2.98 10.71
N SER A 33 -1.24 2.72 10.59
CA SER A 33 -0.52 2.99 9.34
C SER A 33 0.57 1.95 9.11
N GLY A 34 0.81 1.66 7.84
CA GLY A 34 1.91 0.82 7.38
C GLY A 34 2.65 1.50 6.23
N THR A 35 3.95 1.36 6.21
CA THR A 35 4.80 1.77 5.07
C THR A 35 5.76 0.66 4.76
N ASP A 36 5.92 0.36 3.47
CA ASP A 36 6.85 -0.66 3.01
C ASP A 36 7.37 -0.33 1.61
N GLY A 37 8.55 -0.86 1.30
CA GLY A 37 9.13 -0.82 -0.04
C GLY A 37 9.12 -2.22 -0.66
N VAL A 38 8.85 -2.30 -1.95
CA VAL A 38 8.82 -3.58 -2.67
C VAL A 38 10.16 -4.32 -2.59
N GLY A 39 11.27 -3.57 -2.55
CA GLY A 39 12.59 -4.12 -2.32
C GLY A 39 13.06 -5.05 -3.45
N THR A 40 13.69 -6.15 -3.08
CA THR A 40 14.36 -7.05 -4.05
C THR A 40 13.44 -7.73 -5.06
N LYS A 41 12.12 -7.76 -4.83
CA LYS A 41 11.14 -8.25 -5.83
C LYS A 41 11.11 -7.42 -7.11
N LEU A 42 11.51 -6.14 -7.04
CA LEU A 42 11.67 -5.29 -8.21
C LEU A 42 12.61 -5.91 -9.25
N LYS A 43 13.62 -6.66 -8.79
CA LYS A 43 14.53 -7.34 -9.70
C LYS A 43 13.84 -8.34 -10.63
N LEU A 44 12.78 -8.97 -10.16
CA LEU A 44 11.95 -9.86 -11.00
C LEU A 44 11.19 -9.05 -12.06
N ALA A 45 10.62 -7.89 -11.67
CA ALA A 45 9.95 -7.00 -12.62
C ALA A 45 10.89 -6.54 -13.72
N PHE A 46 12.15 -6.21 -13.39
CA PHE A 46 13.17 -5.82 -14.37
C PHE A 46 13.57 -6.98 -15.30
N ILE A 47 13.83 -8.17 -14.72
CA ILE A 47 14.24 -9.34 -15.53
C ILE A 47 13.12 -9.78 -16.48
N MET A 48 11.87 -9.69 -16.05
CA MET A 48 10.71 -10.11 -16.83
C MET A 48 10.14 -9.00 -17.71
N ASP A 49 10.64 -7.78 -17.59
CA ASP A 49 10.06 -6.56 -18.17
C ASP A 49 8.54 -6.48 -17.94
N LYS A 50 8.13 -6.77 -16.70
CA LYS A 50 6.72 -6.83 -16.27
C LYS A 50 6.48 -5.93 -15.08
N HIS A 51 5.77 -4.82 -15.31
CA HIS A 51 5.63 -3.74 -14.34
C HIS A 51 4.18 -3.50 -13.87
N ASP A 52 3.19 -4.17 -14.47
CA ASP A 52 1.76 -3.98 -14.23
C ASP A 52 1.25 -4.62 -12.92
N THR A 53 1.99 -5.55 -12.34
CA THR A 53 1.59 -6.28 -11.12
C THR A 53 2.35 -5.86 -9.86
N ILE A 54 3.51 -5.23 -10.01
CA ILE A 54 4.37 -4.88 -8.88
C ILE A 54 3.73 -3.84 -7.94
N GLY A 55 2.84 -3.00 -8.48
CA GLY A 55 2.06 -2.05 -7.70
C GLY A 55 1.04 -2.73 -6.78
N ILE A 56 0.46 -3.86 -7.18
CA ILE A 56 -0.43 -4.67 -6.32
C ILE A 56 0.34 -5.16 -5.09
N ASP A 57 1.57 -5.63 -5.31
CA ASP A 57 2.48 -6.06 -4.24
C ASP A 57 2.76 -4.93 -3.25
N CYS A 58 3.10 -3.74 -3.75
CA CYS A 58 3.37 -2.57 -2.94
C CYS A 58 2.20 -2.23 -2.02
N VAL A 59 0.98 -2.23 -2.56
CA VAL A 59 -0.23 -1.96 -1.77
C VAL A 59 -0.47 -3.06 -0.76
N ALA A 60 -0.37 -4.32 -1.17
CA ALA A 60 -0.63 -5.47 -0.29
C ALA A 60 0.30 -5.47 0.93
N MET A 61 1.58 -5.16 0.77
CA MET A 61 2.54 -5.10 1.87
C MET A 61 2.13 -4.08 2.93
N CYS A 62 1.71 -2.89 2.52
CA CYS A 62 1.31 -1.84 3.45
C CYS A 62 -0.07 -2.09 4.10
N VAL A 63 -1.06 -2.56 3.32
CA VAL A 63 -2.42 -2.75 3.86
C VAL A 63 -2.55 -4.00 4.72
N ASN A 64 -1.67 -5.00 4.54
CA ASN A 64 -1.62 -6.15 5.42
C ASN A 64 -1.25 -5.77 6.85
N ASP A 65 -0.37 -4.79 7.05
CA ASP A 65 -0.05 -4.28 8.39
C ASP A 65 -1.27 -3.67 9.07
N ILE A 66 -2.08 -2.92 8.30
CA ILE A 66 -3.34 -2.36 8.78
C ILE A 66 -4.33 -3.47 9.14
N ALA A 67 -4.47 -4.47 8.28
CA ALA A 67 -5.36 -5.62 8.50
C ALA A 67 -4.94 -6.43 9.73
N CYS A 68 -3.64 -6.64 9.93
CA CYS A 68 -3.09 -7.33 11.11
C CYS A 68 -3.38 -6.57 12.41
N ALA A 69 -3.49 -5.24 12.34
CA ALA A 69 -3.89 -4.41 13.48
C ALA A 69 -5.43 -4.36 13.69
N GLY A 70 -6.22 -5.02 12.84
CA GLY A 70 -7.69 -5.00 12.89
C GLY A 70 -8.30 -3.76 12.22
N GLY A 71 -7.52 -3.01 11.45
CA GLY A 71 -7.95 -1.76 10.82
C GLY A 71 -8.61 -1.94 9.44
N GLU A 72 -9.53 -1.01 9.12
CA GLU A 72 -10.04 -0.82 7.76
C GLU A 72 -9.08 0.10 7.00
N PRO A 73 -8.50 -0.30 5.84
CA PRO A 73 -7.71 0.59 5.01
C PRO A 73 -8.55 1.76 4.50
N LEU A 74 -8.03 2.98 4.60
CA LEU A 74 -8.71 4.20 4.15
C LEU A 74 -8.14 4.71 2.84
N PHE A 75 -6.84 4.99 2.84
CA PHE A 75 -6.15 5.55 1.68
C PHE A 75 -4.70 5.12 1.59
N PHE A 76 -4.16 5.31 0.41
CA PHE A 76 -2.81 4.93 0.03
C PHE A 76 -2.11 6.08 -0.71
N LEU A 77 -0.81 6.16 -0.50
CA LEU A 77 0.13 7.05 -1.20
C LEU A 77 1.31 6.21 -1.67
N ASP A 78 1.74 6.38 -2.91
CA ASP A 78 2.92 5.74 -3.45
C ASP A 78 4.11 6.69 -3.55
N TYR A 79 5.30 6.14 -3.57
CA TYR A 79 6.53 6.83 -3.91
C TYR A 79 7.32 6.01 -4.92
N ILE A 80 7.58 6.61 -6.07
CA ILE A 80 8.37 6.00 -7.15
C ILE A 80 9.63 6.85 -7.34
N ALA A 81 10.82 6.26 -7.13
CA ALA A 81 12.10 6.88 -7.46
C ALA A 81 12.70 6.15 -8.65
N CYS A 82 13.07 6.85 -9.71
CA CYS A 82 13.55 6.22 -10.94
C CYS A 82 14.79 6.92 -11.51
N GLY A 83 15.60 6.17 -12.26
CA GLY A 83 16.75 6.72 -12.96
C GLY A 83 16.34 7.63 -14.12
N LYS A 84 15.25 7.27 -14.79
CA LYS A 84 14.61 8.05 -15.86
C LYS A 84 13.10 7.92 -15.76
N ASN A 85 12.42 9.05 -15.83
CA ASN A 85 10.96 9.07 -15.87
C ASN A 85 10.47 8.72 -17.28
N GLU A 86 10.02 7.47 -17.46
CA GLU A 86 9.37 6.98 -18.67
C GLU A 86 7.86 6.92 -18.42
N PRO A 87 7.07 7.87 -18.94
CA PRO A 87 5.66 8.04 -18.56
C PRO A 87 4.81 6.77 -18.72
N GLU A 88 5.03 5.99 -19.77
CA GLU A 88 4.29 4.76 -20.04
C GLU A 88 4.60 3.67 -19.01
N LYS A 89 5.87 3.55 -18.61
CA LYS A 89 6.29 2.60 -17.58
C LYS A 89 5.73 3.02 -16.21
N ILE A 90 5.85 4.30 -15.86
CA ILE A 90 5.30 4.84 -14.61
C ILE A 90 3.77 4.64 -14.57
N ALA A 91 3.06 4.93 -15.65
CA ALA A 91 1.62 4.69 -15.74
C ALA A 91 1.26 3.21 -15.53
N THR A 92 2.08 2.30 -16.07
CA THR A 92 1.89 0.85 -15.88
C THR A 92 2.08 0.45 -14.42
N ILE A 93 3.12 0.96 -13.74
CA ILE A 93 3.35 0.71 -12.31
C ILE A 93 2.18 1.24 -11.48
N VAL A 94 1.76 2.50 -11.71
CA VAL A 94 0.66 3.13 -10.99
C VAL A 94 -0.68 2.43 -11.25
N SER A 95 -0.87 1.84 -12.45
CA SER A 95 -2.06 1.02 -12.70
C SER A 95 -2.14 -0.21 -11.78
N GLY A 96 -1.00 -0.83 -11.50
CA GLY A 96 -0.90 -1.91 -10.50
C GLY A 96 -1.20 -1.41 -9.08
N VAL A 97 -0.70 -0.24 -8.70
CA VAL A 97 -1.02 0.40 -7.41
C VAL A 97 -2.54 0.66 -7.32
N ALA A 98 -3.13 1.21 -8.37
CA ALA A 98 -4.57 1.46 -8.40
C ALA A 98 -5.39 0.16 -8.26
N GLU A 99 -4.97 -0.92 -8.92
CA GLU A 99 -5.61 -2.24 -8.81
C GLU A 99 -5.51 -2.78 -7.37
N GLY A 100 -4.33 -2.70 -6.74
CA GLY A 100 -4.15 -3.08 -5.33
C GLY A 100 -5.05 -2.27 -4.38
N CYS A 101 -5.20 -0.97 -4.63
CA CYS A 101 -6.11 -0.11 -3.88
C CYS A 101 -7.58 -0.52 -4.06
N ILE A 102 -8.00 -0.88 -5.29
CA ILE A 102 -9.36 -1.39 -5.54
C ILE A 102 -9.61 -2.67 -4.75
N GLN A 103 -8.67 -3.63 -4.81
CA GLN A 103 -8.80 -4.91 -4.12
C GLN A 103 -8.86 -4.77 -2.59
N SER A 104 -8.11 -3.82 -2.02
CA SER A 104 -8.07 -3.57 -0.58
C SER A 104 -9.16 -2.61 -0.09
N GLY A 105 -9.90 -1.98 -1.00
CA GLY A 105 -10.88 -0.94 -0.67
C GLY A 105 -10.27 0.40 -0.24
N ALA A 106 -8.95 0.58 -0.38
CA ALA A 106 -8.27 1.85 -0.13
C ALA A 106 -8.46 2.83 -1.29
N ALA A 107 -8.43 4.13 -0.98
CA ALA A 107 -8.38 5.17 -2.02
C ALA A 107 -6.93 5.54 -2.33
N LEU A 108 -6.52 5.48 -3.59
CA LEU A 108 -5.27 6.10 -4.02
C LEU A 108 -5.50 7.61 -4.13
N ILE A 109 -5.00 8.39 -3.16
CA ILE A 109 -5.29 9.82 -3.05
C ILE A 109 -4.13 10.73 -3.45
N GLY A 110 -2.98 10.17 -3.75
CA GLY A 110 -1.78 10.90 -4.17
C GLY A 110 -0.57 9.99 -4.20
N GLY A 111 0.57 10.58 -4.42
CA GLY A 111 1.87 9.92 -4.46
C GLY A 111 2.94 10.88 -4.97
N GLU A 112 4.14 10.36 -5.19
CA GLU A 112 5.28 11.13 -5.69
C GLU A 112 6.05 10.29 -6.71
N THR A 113 6.50 10.92 -7.80
CA THR A 113 7.45 10.33 -8.74
C THR A 113 8.68 11.21 -8.82
N ALA A 114 9.83 10.69 -8.41
CA ALA A 114 11.10 11.39 -8.40
C ALA A 114 12.04 10.81 -9.45
N GLU A 115 12.38 11.61 -10.48
CA GLU A 115 13.48 11.27 -11.36
C GLU A 115 14.81 11.65 -10.69
N MET A 116 15.70 10.66 -10.55
CA MET A 116 16.98 10.80 -9.82
C MET A 116 18.13 10.30 -10.70
N PRO A 117 18.51 11.04 -11.76
CA PRO A 117 19.55 10.63 -12.70
C PRO A 117 20.92 10.51 -11.99
N GLY A 118 21.59 9.40 -12.24
CA GLY A 118 22.88 9.10 -11.62
C GLY A 118 22.79 8.51 -10.21
N PHE A 119 21.61 8.50 -9.60
CA PHE A 119 21.36 7.81 -8.32
C PHE A 119 20.81 6.40 -8.58
N TYR A 120 19.85 6.28 -9.48
CA TYR A 120 19.37 4.98 -9.98
C TYR A 120 19.90 4.73 -11.41
N PRO A 121 20.14 3.47 -11.79
CA PRO A 121 20.31 3.10 -13.19
C PRO A 121 19.12 3.59 -14.04
N ILE A 122 19.38 3.85 -15.32
CA ILE A 122 18.42 4.53 -16.22
C ILE A 122 17.09 3.77 -16.37
N ASP A 123 17.15 2.45 -16.31
CA ASP A 123 16.05 1.51 -16.51
C ASP A 123 15.48 0.91 -15.20
N GLU A 124 16.07 1.29 -14.05
CA GLU A 124 15.65 0.82 -12.74
C GLU A 124 14.87 1.90 -11.97
N TYR A 125 14.06 1.44 -11.03
CA TYR A 125 13.30 2.28 -10.11
C TYR A 125 13.16 1.61 -8.75
N ASP A 126 12.79 2.39 -7.74
CA ASP A 126 12.30 1.89 -6.46
C ASP A 126 10.82 2.26 -6.31
N LEU A 127 10.07 1.44 -5.57
CA LEU A 127 8.66 1.60 -5.33
C LEU A 127 8.35 1.32 -3.87
N ALA A 128 7.78 2.30 -3.21
CA ALA A 128 7.33 2.19 -1.83
C ALA A 128 5.92 2.73 -1.69
N GLY A 129 5.26 2.37 -0.59
CA GLY A 129 3.91 2.81 -0.29
C GLY A 129 3.74 3.20 1.17
N PHE A 130 2.68 3.96 1.40
CA PHE A 130 2.20 4.33 2.71
C PHE A 130 0.68 4.23 2.74
N ALA A 131 0.18 3.41 3.66
CA ALA A 131 -1.25 3.20 3.86
C ALA A 131 -1.67 3.74 5.24
N VAL A 132 -2.87 4.28 5.28
CA VAL A 132 -3.53 4.68 6.54
C VAL A 132 -4.86 3.94 6.64
N GLY A 133 -5.14 3.42 7.82
CA GLY A 133 -6.39 2.78 8.18
C GLY A 133 -6.95 3.31 9.49
N VAL A 134 -8.12 2.84 9.85
CA VAL A 134 -8.80 3.19 11.10
C VAL A 134 -9.33 1.94 11.78
N VAL A 135 -9.28 1.94 13.10
CA VAL A 135 -9.86 0.91 13.97
C VAL A 135 -10.43 1.58 15.22
N ASP A 136 -11.50 1.06 15.80
CA ASP A 136 -11.87 1.50 17.16
C ASP A 136 -10.82 0.94 18.15
N GLU A 137 -10.35 1.74 19.11
CA GLU A 137 -9.29 1.35 20.05
C GLU A 137 -9.57 0.01 20.73
N LYS A 138 -10.83 -0.28 21.05
CA LYS A 138 -11.26 -1.54 21.69
C LYS A 138 -11.07 -2.78 20.79
N ASP A 139 -11.05 -2.59 19.48
CA ASP A 139 -10.94 -3.64 18.46
C ASP A 139 -9.50 -3.79 17.93
N LEU A 140 -8.56 -2.97 18.47
CA LEU A 140 -7.16 -2.99 18.05
C LEU A 140 -6.48 -4.31 18.42
N ILE A 141 -6.01 -5.03 17.41
CA ILE A 141 -5.28 -6.30 17.57
C ILE A 141 -3.82 -5.99 17.89
N THR A 142 -3.37 -6.40 19.07
CA THR A 142 -1.98 -6.14 19.54
C THR A 142 -1.21 -7.40 19.89
N GLY A 143 -1.84 -8.57 19.76
CA GLY A 143 -1.24 -9.84 20.18
C GLY A 143 -1.19 -10.07 21.70
N LYS A 144 -1.68 -9.12 22.53
CA LYS A 144 -1.63 -9.24 24.01
C LYS A 144 -2.49 -10.39 24.55
N ASP A 145 -3.51 -10.81 23.81
CA ASP A 145 -4.46 -11.85 24.20
C ASP A 145 -4.04 -13.24 23.72
N LEU A 146 -2.90 -13.36 23.03
CA LEU A 146 -2.35 -14.64 22.57
C LEU A 146 -1.98 -15.52 23.78
N LYS A 147 -2.40 -16.78 23.75
CA LYS A 147 -2.22 -17.75 24.82
C LYS A 147 -1.91 -19.15 24.30
N ALA A 148 -1.39 -20.00 25.17
CA ALA A 148 -1.18 -21.40 24.86
C ALA A 148 -2.51 -22.09 24.50
N GLY A 149 -2.54 -22.75 23.35
CA GLY A 149 -3.74 -23.37 22.78
C GLY A 149 -4.36 -22.64 21.61
N ASP A 150 -3.92 -21.41 21.31
CA ASP A 150 -4.29 -20.71 20.08
C ASP A 150 -3.72 -21.43 18.86
N VAL A 151 -4.45 -21.40 17.76
CA VAL A 151 -4.11 -22.12 16.54
C VAL A 151 -3.58 -21.14 15.49
N LEU A 152 -2.42 -21.47 14.93
CA LEU A 152 -1.87 -20.77 13.76
C LEU A 152 -2.46 -21.37 12.49
N ILE A 153 -3.06 -20.54 11.65
CA ILE A 153 -3.59 -20.95 10.36
C ILE A 153 -2.66 -20.42 9.27
N GLY A 154 -2.00 -21.31 8.55
CA GLY A 154 -1.23 -20.96 7.37
C GLY A 154 -2.14 -20.89 6.15
N MET A 155 -2.12 -19.78 5.44
CA MET A 155 -2.72 -19.66 4.12
C MET A 155 -1.67 -20.00 3.07
N ALA A 156 -2.02 -20.91 2.14
CA ALA A 156 -1.14 -21.16 0.99
C ALA A 156 -1.21 -19.97 0.05
N PHE A 157 -0.08 -19.33 -0.16
CA PHE A 157 0.06 -18.33 -1.19
C PHE A 157 0.48 -19.01 -2.49
N ALA A 158 -0.32 -18.87 -3.52
CA ALA A 158 0.16 -19.06 -4.87
C ALA A 158 0.92 -17.78 -5.20
N VAL A 159 2.23 -17.82 -4.95
CA VAL A 159 2.98 -16.61 -4.91
C VAL A 159 3.93 -16.52 -6.05
N ILE A 160 3.71 -15.52 -6.79
CA ILE A 160 4.80 -14.78 -7.41
C ILE A 160 4.76 -13.40 -6.76
N GLY A 161 5.71 -13.13 -5.91
CA GLY A 161 5.83 -11.85 -5.25
C GLY A 161 5.40 -11.87 -3.79
N ILE A 162 6.13 -12.54 -2.96
CA ILE A 162 5.94 -12.48 -1.54
C ILE A 162 6.83 -11.41 -0.95
N GLY A 163 6.20 -10.44 -0.34
CA GLY A 163 6.76 -9.94 0.88
C GLY A 163 6.70 -11.07 1.91
N ILE A 164 7.83 -11.70 2.16
CA ILE A 164 7.97 -12.43 3.39
C ILE A 164 7.99 -11.34 4.44
N ALA A 165 6.89 -11.17 5.15
CA ALA A 165 6.93 -10.45 6.40
C ALA A 165 7.87 -11.24 7.31
N TYR A 166 9.05 -10.71 7.55
CA TYR A 166 9.91 -11.18 8.63
C TYR A 166 9.34 -10.61 9.92
N TRP A 167 8.72 -11.45 10.69
CA TRP A 167 8.50 -11.27 12.13
C TRP A 167 8.88 -12.53 12.84
#